data_4833645eb44983394bf0d25a1e9c6676
#
_entry.id   4833645eb44983394bf0d25a1e9c6676
#
_cell.length_a   1.000
_cell.length_b   1.000
_cell.length_c   1.000
_cell.angle_alpha   90.00
_cell.angle_beta   90.00
_cell.angle_gamma   90.00
#
_symmetry.space_group_name_H-M   'P 1'
#
loop_
_entity.id
_entity.type
_entity.pdbx_description
1 polymer ?
#
loop_
_entity_poly.entity_id
_entity_poly.type
_entity_poly.pdbx_seq_one_letter_code
_entity_poly.pdbx_strand_id
1 'polypeptide(L)'
;MLPALLPDVATLAAYTVAAVGLVLAPGPDTAFVLAQSVGGGRGTGVRAALGVAAGVLVHTVAAVAGLSVLFRVSAVAYDLVRLAGAAYLLYLGVATLRQGDGGLSVDDSTASDSFRQGLVTNVLNPKVALFFLAFLPQFGTGLELLPLGALYAAITAAYLGALALASGTARALVDRPGVRTWLRRGSGGTMLVLGAAVALGDADVV
;
A
#
# COMPACT_ATOMS: atom_id res chain seq x y z
N MET A 1 31.13 6.66 -11.21
CA MET A 1 30.16 5.58 -11.40
C MET A 1 28.86 6.06 -10.76
N LEU A 2 27.77 6.21 -11.51
CA LEU A 2 26.46 6.43 -10.91
C LEU A 2 26.10 5.14 -10.15
N PRO A 3 25.67 5.21 -8.87
CA PRO A 3 25.19 4.04 -8.17
C PRO A 3 24.03 3.43 -8.97
N ALA A 4 23.96 2.10 -9.02
CA ALA A 4 22.85 1.42 -9.68
C ALA A 4 21.56 1.82 -8.93
N LEU A 5 20.71 2.60 -9.57
CA LEU A 5 19.44 3.08 -8.97
C LEU A 5 18.42 1.96 -8.75
N LEU A 6 18.69 0.77 -9.26
CA LEU A 6 17.81 -0.39 -9.11
C LEU A 6 18.52 -1.46 -8.27
N PRO A 7 17.83 -2.06 -7.31
CA PRO A 7 18.33 -3.21 -6.59
C PRO A 7 18.51 -4.41 -7.53
N ASP A 8 19.23 -5.43 -7.06
CA ASP A 8 19.38 -6.69 -7.79
C ASP A 8 18.02 -7.36 -8.05
N VAL A 9 18.00 -8.31 -8.99
CA VAL A 9 16.75 -8.95 -9.47
C VAL A 9 16.02 -9.69 -8.33
N ALA A 10 16.73 -10.32 -7.41
CA ALA A 10 16.11 -11.07 -6.32
C ALA A 10 15.43 -10.12 -5.32
N THR A 11 16.11 -9.04 -4.97
CA THR A 11 15.58 -7.96 -4.11
C THR A 11 14.37 -7.28 -4.75
N LEU A 12 14.46 -6.97 -6.06
CA LEU A 12 13.33 -6.38 -6.80
C LEU A 12 12.13 -7.34 -6.86
N ALA A 13 12.36 -8.63 -7.05
CA ALA A 13 11.30 -9.65 -7.04
C ALA A 13 10.64 -9.76 -5.68
N ALA A 14 11.42 -9.82 -4.59
CA ALA A 14 10.90 -9.86 -3.22
C ALA A 14 10.06 -8.62 -2.90
N TYR A 15 10.56 -7.42 -3.25
CA TYR A 15 9.81 -6.17 -3.10
C TYR A 15 8.50 -6.19 -3.89
N THR A 16 8.55 -6.63 -5.16
CA THR A 16 7.36 -6.67 -6.02
C THR A 16 6.29 -7.61 -5.46
N VAL A 17 6.67 -8.80 -4.98
CA VAL A 17 5.74 -9.74 -4.34
C VAL A 17 5.09 -9.12 -3.11
N ALA A 18 5.88 -8.46 -2.25
CA ALA A 18 5.37 -7.77 -1.07
C ALA A 18 4.41 -6.61 -1.45
N ALA A 19 4.80 -5.78 -2.42
CA ALA A 19 3.99 -4.66 -2.91
C ALA A 19 2.65 -5.15 -3.49
N VAL A 20 2.69 -6.18 -4.36
CA VAL A 20 1.47 -6.79 -4.93
C VAL A 20 0.59 -7.35 -3.82
N GLY A 21 1.15 -8.11 -2.88
CA GLY A 21 0.39 -8.65 -1.75
C GLY A 21 -0.32 -7.57 -0.94
N LEU A 22 0.36 -6.46 -0.68
CA LEU A 22 -0.22 -5.36 0.08
C LEU A 22 -1.26 -4.56 -0.73
N VAL A 23 -1.01 -4.33 -2.01
CA VAL A 23 -1.95 -3.62 -2.91
C VAL A 23 -3.24 -4.43 -3.10
N LEU A 24 -3.13 -5.74 -3.28
CA LEU A 24 -4.30 -6.64 -3.38
C LEU A 24 -5.07 -6.76 -2.06
N ALA A 25 -4.46 -6.40 -0.93
CA ALA A 25 -5.12 -6.36 0.37
C ALA A 25 -6.29 -5.36 0.35
N PRO A 26 -7.56 -5.81 0.49
CA PRO A 26 -8.68 -4.89 0.53
C PRO A 26 -8.51 -3.93 1.71
N GLY A 27 -8.73 -2.64 1.45
CA GLY A 27 -8.57 -1.59 2.43
C GLY A 27 -9.26 -0.30 2.00
N PRO A 28 -9.01 0.82 2.71
CA PRO A 28 -9.65 2.09 2.41
C PRO A 28 -9.54 2.52 0.95
N ASP A 29 -8.36 2.35 0.32
CA ASP A 29 -8.11 2.72 -1.07
C ASP A 29 -9.01 1.94 -2.04
N THR A 30 -9.11 0.60 -1.84
CA THR A 30 -9.95 -0.28 -2.67
C THR A 30 -11.42 0.05 -2.48
N ALA A 31 -11.86 0.25 -1.24
CA ALA A 31 -13.23 0.62 -0.91
C ALA A 31 -13.61 1.96 -1.55
N PHE A 32 -12.72 2.96 -1.42
CA PHE A 32 -12.93 4.27 -1.98
C PHE A 32 -13.06 4.24 -3.51
N VAL A 33 -12.11 3.58 -4.21
CA VAL A 33 -12.14 3.49 -5.68
C VAL A 33 -13.39 2.75 -6.18
N LEU A 34 -13.81 1.67 -5.50
CA LEU A 34 -15.05 0.97 -5.83
C LEU A 34 -16.27 1.87 -5.64
N ALA A 35 -16.34 2.62 -4.51
CA ALA A 35 -17.40 3.56 -4.25
C ALA A 35 -17.53 4.62 -5.35
N GLN A 36 -16.42 5.26 -5.69
CA GLN A 36 -16.34 6.26 -6.75
C GLN A 36 -16.72 5.68 -8.12
N SER A 37 -16.35 4.43 -8.39
CA SER A 37 -16.67 3.75 -9.65
C SER A 37 -18.16 3.41 -9.77
N VAL A 38 -18.80 3.04 -8.67
CA VAL A 38 -20.23 2.67 -8.62
C VAL A 38 -21.11 3.93 -8.64
N GLY A 39 -20.78 4.95 -7.83
CA GLY A 39 -21.57 6.17 -7.71
C GLY A 39 -21.37 7.14 -8.89
N GLY A 40 -20.11 7.36 -9.29
CA GLY A 40 -19.72 8.33 -10.31
C GLY A 40 -19.34 7.74 -11.68
N GLY A 41 -19.38 6.40 -11.81
CA GLY A 41 -19.02 5.71 -13.04
C GLY A 41 -17.51 5.46 -13.19
N ARG A 42 -17.15 4.67 -14.23
CA ARG A 42 -15.77 4.20 -14.48
C ARG A 42 -14.74 5.33 -14.51
N GLY A 43 -15.04 6.45 -15.15
CA GLY A 43 -14.12 7.58 -15.28
C GLY A 43 -13.79 8.23 -13.94
N THR A 44 -14.77 8.30 -13.04
CA THR A 44 -14.60 8.82 -11.68
C THR A 44 -13.73 7.85 -10.85
N GLY A 45 -14.00 6.55 -10.95
CA GLY A 45 -13.18 5.53 -10.31
C GLY A 45 -11.73 5.51 -10.79
N VAL A 46 -11.48 5.68 -12.10
CA VAL A 46 -10.11 5.78 -12.63
C VAL A 46 -9.40 7.03 -12.07
N ARG A 47 -10.08 8.18 -12.01
CA ARG A 47 -9.50 9.38 -11.39
C ARG A 47 -9.19 9.18 -9.91
N ALA A 48 -10.06 8.50 -9.18
CA ALA A 48 -9.82 8.10 -7.79
C ALA A 48 -8.58 7.20 -7.67
N ALA A 49 -8.44 6.18 -8.52
CA ALA A 49 -7.29 5.28 -8.56
C ALA A 49 -5.97 6.02 -8.83
N LEU A 50 -5.98 6.98 -9.77
CA LEU A 50 -4.82 7.83 -10.04
C LEU A 50 -4.48 8.75 -8.85
N GLY A 51 -5.49 9.25 -8.15
CA GLY A 51 -5.31 10.01 -6.92
C GLY A 51 -4.63 9.17 -5.83
N VAL A 52 -5.11 7.93 -5.61
CA VAL A 52 -4.48 6.97 -4.68
C VAL A 52 -3.02 6.70 -5.06
N ALA A 53 -2.74 6.44 -6.34
CA ALA A 53 -1.38 6.22 -6.81
C ALA A 53 -0.48 7.46 -6.63
N ALA A 54 -1.02 8.67 -6.79
CA ALA A 54 -0.30 9.91 -6.48
C ALA A 54 0.01 10.03 -4.97
N GLY A 55 -0.90 9.58 -4.09
CA GLY A 55 -0.65 9.49 -2.64
C GLY A 55 0.52 8.58 -2.30
N VAL A 56 0.66 7.46 -3.01
CA VAL A 56 1.83 6.57 -2.89
C VAL A 56 3.13 7.32 -3.19
N LEU A 57 3.15 8.18 -4.21
CA LEU A 57 4.34 8.99 -4.51
C LEU A 57 4.65 10.02 -3.41
N VAL A 58 3.62 10.55 -2.74
CA VAL A 58 3.82 11.39 -1.55
C VAL A 58 4.53 10.61 -0.44
N HIS A 59 4.09 9.39 -0.15
CA HIS A 59 4.76 8.50 0.81
C HIS A 59 6.20 8.17 0.37
N THR A 60 6.43 7.96 -0.92
CA THR A 60 7.78 7.73 -1.47
C THR A 60 8.70 8.92 -1.18
N VAL A 61 8.25 10.14 -1.50
CA VAL A 61 9.04 11.36 -1.23
C VAL A 61 9.26 11.55 0.27
N ALA A 62 8.24 11.31 1.08
CA ALA A 62 8.35 11.39 2.53
C ALA A 62 9.34 10.36 3.09
N ALA A 63 9.36 9.13 2.55
CA ALA A 63 10.33 8.10 2.93
C ALA A 63 11.75 8.52 2.55
N VAL A 64 11.99 8.97 1.32
CA VAL A 64 13.29 9.45 0.86
C VAL A 64 13.81 10.61 1.72
N ALA A 65 12.96 11.59 2.02
CA ALA A 65 13.33 12.76 2.82
C ALA A 65 13.43 12.43 4.31
N GLY A 66 12.42 11.74 4.86
CA GLY A 66 12.29 11.48 6.30
C GLY A 66 13.26 10.44 6.81
N LEU A 67 13.45 9.34 6.06
CA LEU A 67 14.38 8.28 6.46
C LEU A 67 15.82 8.75 6.40
N SER A 68 16.20 9.55 5.40
CA SER A 68 17.54 10.15 5.34
C SER A 68 17.87 11.01 6.54
N VAL A 69 16.88 11.69 7.12
CA VAL A 69 17.04 12.47 8.36
C VAL A 69 17.05 11.55 9.58
N LEU A 70 16.14 10.58 9.65
CA LEU A 70 16.01 9.68 10.79
C LEU A 70 17.27 8.84 11.02
N PHE A 71 17.85 8.29 9.94
CA PHE A 71 19.14 7.57 10.00
C PHE A 71 20.30 8.45 10.52
N ARG A 72 20.29 9.76 10.17
CA ARG A 72 21.34 10.70 10.63
C ARG A 72 21.19 11.11 12.08
N VAL A 73 19.97 11.11 12.61
CA VAL A 73 19.67 11.67 13.94
C VAL A 73 19.76 10.61 15.02
N SER A 74 19.25 9.41 14.81
CA SER A 74 19.27 8.36 15.84
C SER A 74 18.88 6.98 15.29
N ALA A 75 19.77 6.00 15.42
CA ALA A 75 19.48 4.60 15.16
C ALA A 75 18.32 4.07 16.03
N VAL A 76 18.26 4.51 17.29
CA VAL A 76 17.19 4.14 18.23
C VAL A 76 15.83 4.64 17.75
N ALA A 77 15.76 5.87 17.24
CA ALA A 77 14.51 6.41 16.69
C ALA A 77 14.04 5.62 15.46
N TYR A 78 14.96 5.22 14.59
CA TYR A 78 14.66 4.34 13.47
C TYR A 78 14.11 2.99 13.93
N ASP A 79 14.76 2.33 14.88
CA ASP A 79 14.32 1.04 15.41
C ASP A 79 12.94 1.12 16.06
N LEU A 80 12.66 2.20 16.78
CA LEU A 80 11.32 2.43 17.36
C LEU A 80 10.24 2.55 16.27
N VAL A 81 10.50 3.31 15.21
CA VAL A 81 9.56 3.45 14.08
C VAL A 81 9.39 2.11 13.36
N ARG A 82 10.48 1.38 13.13
CA ARG A 82 10.48 0.06 12.51
C ARG A 82 9.63 -0.93 13.31
N LEU A 83 9.89 -1.06 14.62
CA LEU A 83 9.16 -1.99 15.49
C LEU A 83 7.69 -1.60 15.67
N ALA A 84 7.37 -0.30 15.79
CA ALA A 84 6.00 0.17 15.83
C ALA A 84 5.26 -0.15 14.53
N GLY A 85 5.90 0.05 13.38
CA GLY A 85 5.37 -0.32 12.06
C GLY A 85 5.14 -1.81 11.92
N ALA A 86 6.10 -2.63 12.34
CA ALA A 86 5.98 -4.10 12.37
C ALA A 86 4.80 -4.56 13.24
N ALA A 87 4.70 -4.06 14.46
CA ALA A 87 3.60 -4.38 15.38
C ALA A 87 2.24 -4.00 14.79
N TYR A 88 2.16 -2.85 14.12
CA TYR A 88 0.92 -2.42 13.49
C TYR A 88 0.57 -3.25 12.24
N LEU A 89 1.54 -3.65 11.42
CA LEU A 89 1.30 -4.57 10.29
C LEU A 89 0.79 -5.93 10.79
N LEU A 90 1.36 -6.46 11.88
CA LEU A 90 0.89 -7.67 12.53
C LEU A 90 -0.55 -7.51 13.04
N TYR A 91 -0.84 -6.39 13.71
CA TYR A 91 -2.19 -6.06 14.15
C TYR A 91 -3.18 -6.00 12.98
N LEU A 92 -2.86 -5.29 11.90
CA LEU A 92 -3.69 -5.21 10.70
C LEU A 92 -3.89 -6.58 10.05
N GLY A 93 -2.85 -7.41 9.99
CA GLY A 93 -2.92 -8.77 9.48
C GLY A 93 -3.94 -9.60 10.26
N VAL A 94 -3.83 -9.62 11.59
CA VAL A 94 -4.78 -10.31 12.48
C VAL A 94 -6.18 -9.72 12.35
N ALA A 95 -6.33 -8.40 12.37
CA ALA A 95 -7.61 -7.72 12.23
C ALA A 95 -8.29 -8.08 10.89
N THR A 96 -7.53 -8.07 9.79
CA THR A 96 -8.02 -8.46 8.45
C THR A 96 -8.49 -9.92 8.42
N LEU A 97 -7.75 -10.85 9.04
CA LEU A 97 -8.14 -12.25 9.11
C LEU A 97 -9.40 -12.48 9.97
N ARG A 98 -9.58 -11.67 11.01
CA ARG A 98 -10.71 -11.75 11.95
C ARG A 98 -11.97 -11.01 11.46
N GLN A 99 -11.82 -10.10 10.49
CA GLN A 99 -12.98 -9.41 9.90
C GLN A 99 -13.95 -10.44 9.33
N GLY A 100 -15.20 -10.40 9.82
CA GLY A 100 -16.31 -11.18 9.26
C GLY A 100 -16.72 -10.66 7.88
N ASP A 101 -17.79 -11.19 7.32
CA ASP A 101 -18.32 -10.86 5.98
C ASP A 101 -19.01 -9.46 5.91
N GLY A 102 -18.66 -8.53 6.79
CA GLY A 102 -19.10 -7.13 6.76
C GLY A 102 -18.72 -6.47 5.43
N GLY A 103 -19.72 -5.97 4.68
CA GLY A 103 -19.52 -5.32 3.39
C GLY A 103 -18.65 -4.07 3.50
N LEU A 104 -17.95 -3.74 2.42
CA LEU A 104 -17.32 -2.43 2.27
C LEU A 104 -18.43 -1.38 2.34
N SER A 105 -18.44 -0.56 3.38
CA SER A 105 -19.36 0.58 3.46
C SER A 105 -18.97 1.60 2.40
N VAL A 106 -19.89 1.87 1.47
CA VAL A 106 -19.73 2.86 0.41
C VAL A 106 -20.37 4.14 0.93
N ASP A 107 -19.55 5.16 1.15
CA ASP A 107 -20.03 6.49 1.47
C ASP A 107 -20.33 7.25 0.16
N ASP A 108 -21.53 7.82 0.03
CA ASP A 108 -21.99 8.54 -1.17
C ASP A 108 -21.30 9.91 -1.27
N SER A 109 -20.06 9.93 -1.74
CA SER A 109 -19.35 11.18 -2.00
C SER A 109 -19.49 11.62 -3.46
N THR A 110 -19.81 12.92 -3.64
CA THR A 110 -20.06 13.55 -4.94
C THR A 110 -18.83 13.57 -5.87
N ALA A 111 -19.07 13.38 -7.17
CA ALA A 111 -18.08 13.10 -8.23
C ALA A 111 -17.06 14.22 -8.55
N SER A 112 -17.09 15.39 -7.89
CA SER A 112 -16.36 16.57 -8.39
C SER A 112 -14.85 16.62 -8.12
N ASP A 113 -14.31 15.78 -7.22
CA ASP A 113 -12.88 15.83 -6.86
C ASP A 113 -12.27 14.46 -6.49
N SER A 114 -12.67 13.42 -7.22
CA SER A 114 -12.28 12.03 -6.92
C SER A 114 -10.76 11.77 -6.92
N PHE A 115 -10.00 12.52 -7.72
CA PHE A 115 -8.53 12.45 -7.70
C PHE A 115 -7.97 12.94 -6.36
N ARG A 116 -8.37 14.15 -5.94
CA ARG A 116 -7.90 14.74 -4.67
C ARG A 116 -8.32 13.91 -3.47
N GLN A 117 -9.57 13.44 -3.47
CA GLN A 117 -10.08 12.56 -2.41
C GLN A 117 -9.30 11.24 -2.37
N GLY A 118 -8.98 10.64 -3.54
CA GLY A 118 -8.13 9.44 -3.62
C GLY A 118 -6.73 9.69 -3.07
N LEU A 119 -6.12 10.83 -3.42
CA LEU A 119 -4.83 11.23 -2.88
C LEU A 119 -4.87 11.35 -1.35
N VAL A 120 -5.86 12.07 -0.81
CA VAL A 120 -6.02 12.24 0.64
C VAL A 120 -6.30 10.91 1.33
N THR A 121 -7.16 10.06 0.76
CA THR A 121 -7.46 8.73 1.29
C THR A 121 -6.18 7.90 1.44
N ASN A 122 -5.30 7.92 0.42
CA ASN A 122 -4.05 7.16 0.47
C ASN A 122 -3.02 7.78 1.42
N VAL A 123 -2.84 9.10 1.40
CA VAL A 123 -1.91 9.80 2.30
C VAL A 123 -2.29 9.56 3.77
N LEU A 124 -3.58 9.51 4.08
CA LEU A 124 -4.08 9.20 5.42
C LEU A 124 -4.20 7.69 5.69
N ASN A 125 -3.88 6.83 4.70
CA ASN A 125 -3.97 5.38 4.88
C ASN A 125 -2.79 4.86 5.71
N PRO A 126 -3.03 4.45 6.98
CA PRO A 126 -1.94 4.03 7.85
C PRO A 126 -1.26 2.74 7.37
N LYS A 127 -1.97 1.89 6.62
CA LYS A 127 -1.40 0.68 6.01
C LYS A 127 -0.26 1.02 5.06
N VAL A 128 -0.48 2.00 4.18
CA VAL A 128 0.51 2.43 3.18
C VAL A 128 1.63 3.20 3.87
N ALA A 129 1.30 4.16 4.75
CA ALA A 129 2.29 4.94 5.48
C ALA A 129 3.31 4.04 6.20
N LEU A 130 2.84 3.01 6.90
CA LEU A 130 3.71 2.10 7.66
C LEU A 130 4.52 1.15 6.78
N PHE A 131 3.97 0.72 5.63
CA PHE A 131 4.76 -0.01 4.64
C PHE A 131 5.93 0.85 4.16
N PHE A 132 5.70 2.11 3.84
CA PHE A 132 6.74 3.02 3.37
C PHE A 132 7.75 3.40 4.46
N LEU A 133 7.34 3.48 5.72
CA LEU A 133 8.23 3.82 6.83
C LEU A 133 9.03 2.63 7.35
N ALA A 134 8.42 1.44 7.41
CA ALA A 134 9.01 0.30 8.09
C ALA A 134 9.58 -0.77 7.13
N PHE A 135 8.99 -0.92 5.95
CA PHE A 135 9.35 -1.99 5.02
C PHE A 135 10.20 -1.50 3.84
N LEU A 136 9.83 -0.37 3.21
CA LEU A 136 10.58 0.14 2.05
C LEU A 136 12.08 0.37 2.32
N PRO A 137 12.51 0.86 3.52
CA PRO A 137 13.93 1.09 3.81
C PRO A 137 14.81 -0.16 3.81
N GLN A 138 14.20 -1.36 3.88
CA GLN A 138 14.95 -2.62 3.82
C GLN A 138 15.49 -2.92 2.42
N PHE A 139 15.06 -2.17 1.40
CA PHE A 139 15.41 -2.39 0.00
C PHE A 139 16.33 -1.32 -0.59
N GLY A 140 16.75 -0.34 0.20
CA GLY A 140 17.66 0.72 -0.24
C GLY A 140 17.55 1.98 0.61
N THR A 141 18.34 2.98 0.27
CA THR A 141 18.41 4.24 1.01
C THR A 141 18.34 5.46 0.08
N GLY A 142 17.84 6.57 0.59
CA GLY A 142 17.82 7.83 -0.14
C GLY A 142 17.12 7.72 -1.49
N LEU A 143 17.79 8.12 -2.57
CA LEU A 143 17.22 8.17 -3.92
C LEU A 143 16.95 6.79 -4.54
N GLU A 144 17.55 5.71 -4.03
CA GLU A 144 17.31 4.34 -4.48
C GLU A 144 15.86 3.89 -4.21
N LEU A 145 15.18 4.54 -3.26
CA LEU A 145 13.78 4.27 -2.95
C LEU A 145 12.80 4.82 -4.00
N LEU A 146 13.21 5.79 -4.81
CA LEU A 146 12.33 6.40 -5.81
C LEU A 146 11.78 5.40 -6.84
N PRO A 147 12.61 4.58 -7.51
CA PRO A 147 12.11 3.60 -8.47
C PRO A 147 11.22 2.54 -7.81
N LEU A 148 11.49 2.15 -6.55
CA LEU A 148 10.65 1.21 -5.82
C LEU A 148 9.28 1.82 -5.49
N GLY A 149 9.25 3.08 -5.05
CA GLY A 149 8.01 3.81 -4.83
C GLY A 149 7.22 4.03 -6.13
N ALA A 150 7.90 4.34 -7.24
CA ALA A 150 7.28 4.46 -8.55
C ALA A 150 6.68 3.13 -9.03
N LEU A 151 7.37 2.01 -8.81
CA LEU A 151 6.86 0.66 -9.10
C LEU A 151 5.60 0.36 -8.27
N TYR A 152 5.62 0.66 -6.97
CA TYR A 152 4.44 0.49 -6.12
C TYR A 152 3.26 1.34 -6.62
N ALA A 153 3.50 2.60 -6.97
CA ALA A 153 2.47 3.49 -7.52
C ALA A 153 1.89 2.95 -8.84
N ALA A 154 2.75 2.40 -9.72
CA ALA A 154 2.33 1.78 -10.97
C ALA A 154 1.46 0.53 -10.73
N ILE A 155 1.86 -0.36 -9.82
CA ILE A 155 1.08 -1.54 -9.41
C ILE A 155 -0.28 -1.10 -8.85
N THR A 156 -0.28 -0.08 -7.98
CA THR A 156 -1.50 0.48 -7.39
C THR A 156 -2.44 1.06 -8.46
N ALA A 157 -1.91 1.88 -9.38
CA ALA A 157 -2.67 2.45 -10.48
C ALA A 157 -3.26 1.38 -11.41
N ALA A 158 -2.46 0.37 -11.74
CA ALA A 158 -2.89 -0.74 -12.59
C ALA A 158 -4.02 -1.55 -11.93
N TYR A 159 -3.85 -1.96 -10.67
CA TYR A 159 -4.83 -2.75 -9.95
C TYR A 159 -6.13 -1.98 -9.70
N LEU A 160 -6.05 -0.79 -9.10
CA LEU A 160 -7.23 0.01 -8.78
C LEU A 160 -7.90 0.56 -10.05
N GLY A 161 -7.12 0.89 -11.09
CA GLY A 161 -7.62 1.30 -12.39
C GLY A 161 -8.39 0.16 -13.07
N ALA A 162 -7.85 -1.05 -13.08
CA ALA A 162 -8.54 -2.24 -13.58
C ALA A 162 -9.85 -2.51 -12.81
N LEU A 163 -9.81 -2.37 -11.50
CA LEU A 163 -10.98 -2.51 -10.63
C LEU A 163 -12.05 -1.45 -10.96
N ALA A 164 -11.65 -0.20 -11.18
CA ALA A 164 -12.54 0.88 -11.58
C ALA A 164 -13.19 0.64 -12.95
N LEU A 165 -12.42 0.18 -13.94
CA LEU A 165 -12.93 -0.13 -15.28
C LEU A 165 -13.88 -1.31 -15.28
N ALA A 166 -13.64 -2.30 -14.41
CA ALA A 166 -14.47 -3.48 -14.24
C ALA A 166 -15.63 -3.27 -13.26
N SER A 167 -15.95 -2.05 -12.84
CA SER A 167 -16.81 -1.72 -11.69
C SER A 167 -18.16 -2.44 -11.63
N GLY A 168 -18.81 -2.69 -12.76
CA GLY A 168 -20.06 -3.47 -12.81
C GLY A 168 -19.87 -4.96 -12.49
N THR A 169 -18.78 -5.55 -12.97
CA THR A 169 -18.45 -6.98 -12.79
C THR A 169 -17.57 -7.20 -11.56
N ALA A 170 -16.70 -6.24 -11.24
CA ALA A 170 -15.77 -6.34 -10.12
C ALA A 170 -16.50 -6.37 -8.78
N ARG A 171 -17.57 -5.58 -8.61
CA ARG A 171 -18.39 -5.61 -7.39
C ARG A 171 -19.00 -7.01 -7.21
N ALA A 172 -19.61 -7.57 -8.26
CA ALA A 172 -20.19 -8.90 -8.21
C ALA A 172 -19.15 -10.01 -7.97
N LEU A 173 -17.88 -9.81 -8.42
CA LEU A 173 -16.78 -10.74 -8.17
C LEU A 173 -16.26 -10.61 -6.73
N VAL A 174 -16.02 -9.40 -6.26
CA VAL A 174 -15.52 -9.14 -4.90
C VAL A 174 -16.55 -9.56 -3.85
N ASP A 175 -17.84 -9.44 -4.15
CA ASP A 175 -18.93 -9.88 -3.27
C ASP A 175 -19.11 -11.42 -3.24
N ARG A 176 -18.44 -12.18 -4.11
CA ARG A 176 -18.46 -13.65 -4.03
C ARG A 176 -17.74 -14.14 -2.77
N PRO A 177 -18.37 -14.97 -1.93
CA PRO A 177 -17.79 -15.41 -0.65
C PRO A 177 -16.41 -16.04 -0.79
N GLY A 178 -16.17 -16.82 -1.85
CA GLY A 178 -14.87 -17.45 -2.11
C GLY A 178 -13.76 -16.44 -2.44
N VAL A 179 -14.05 -15.46 -3.31
CA VAL A 179 -13.10 -14.41 -3.72
C VAL A 179 -12.78 -13.52 -2.51
N ARG A 180 -13.79 -13.15 -1.75
CA ARG A 180 -13.65 -12.34 -0.54
C ARG A 180 -12.79 -13.04 0.51
N THR A 181 -13.04 -14.33 0.75
CA THR A 181 -12.24 -15.12 1.68
C THR A 181 -10.79 -15.24 1.21
N TRP A 182 -10.56 -15.45 -0.08
CA TRP A 182 -9.22 -15.52 -0.66
C TRP A 182 -8.47 -14.18 -0.52
N LEU A 183 -9.11 -13.06 -0.88
CA LEU A 183 -8.54 -11.72 -0.70
C LEU A 183 -8.21 -11.46 0.76
N ARG A 184 -9.12 -11.75 1.69
CA ARG A 184 -8.92 -11.57 3.12
C ARG A 184 -7.75 -12.40 3.66
N ARG A 185 -7.69 -13.69 3.32
CA ARG A 185 -6.62 -14.58 3.78
C ARG A 185 -5.27 -14.21 3.17
N GLY A 186 -5.24 -13.92 1.87
CA GLY A 186 -4.04 -13.49 1.18
C GLY A 186 -3.50 -12.17 1.75
N SER A 187 -4.38 -11.18 1.91
CA SER A 187 -4.01 -9.87 2.47
C SER A 187 -3.53 -9.95 3.91
N GLY A 188 -4.32 -10.60 4.77
CA GLY A 188 -3.95 -10.75 6.17
C GLY A 188 -2.65 -11.55 6.33
N GLY A 189 -2.48 -12.62 5.55
CA GLY A 189 -1.25 -13.41 5.52
C GLY A 189 -0.05 -12.57 5.07
N THR A 190 -0.17 -11.80 3.99
CA THR A 190 0.91 -10.90 3.52
C THR A 190 1.30 -9.89 4.60
N MET A 191 0.32 -9.26 5.26
CA MET A 191 0.62 -8.31 6.35
C MET A 191 1.34 -8.98 7.53
N LEU A 192 0.96 -10.19 7.90
CA LEU A 192 1.65 -10.95 8.95
C LEU A 192 3.09 -11.28 8.56
N VAL A 193 3.31 -11.76 7.34
CA VAL A 193 4.66 -12.07 6.83
C VAL A 193 5.52 -10.80 6.78
N LEU A 194 4.98 -9.69 6.25
CA LEU A 194 5.70 -8.42 6.20
C LEU A 194 6.01 -7.88 7.59
N GLY A 195 5.04 -7.89 8.50
CA GLY A 195 5.25 -7.45 9.89
C GLY A 195 6.31 -8.28 10.59
N ALA A 196 6.30 -9.61 10.40
CA ALA A 196 7.32 -10.49 10.95
C ALA A 196 8.70 -10.25 10.31
N ALA A 197 8.77 -10.09 8.99
CA ALA A 197 10.03 -9.78 8.28
C ALA A 197 10.65 -8.46 8.77
N VAL A 198 9.83 -7.42 8.96
CA VAL A 198 10.27 -6.12 9.50
C VAL A 198 10.75 -6.25 10.95
N ALA A 199 10.05 -7.05 11.78
CA ALA A 199 10.42 -7.24 13.19
C ALA A 199 11.72 -8.03 13.35
N LEU A 200 11.95 -9.05 12.50
CA LEU A 200 13.09 -9.97 12.56
C LEU A 200 14.27 -9.52 11.70
N GLY A 201 14.08 -8.57 10.79
CA GLY A 201 15.15 -8.03 9.96
C GLY A 201 16.23 -7.39 10.85
N ASP A 202 17.47 -7.86 10.71
CA ASP A 202 18.61 -7.32 11.46
C ASP A 202 18.87 -5.86 11.06
N ALA A 203 19.23 -5.05 12.05
CA ALA A 203 19.62 -3.65 11.87
C ALA A 203 20.97 -3.48 11.15
N ASP A 204 21.56 -4.57 10.67
CA ASP A 204 22.92 -4.64 10.12
C ASP A 204 23.02 -4.28 8.63
N VAL A 205 22.05 -3.51 8.10
CA VAL A 205 22.17 -2.94 6.75
C VAL A 205 22.50 -1.46 6.88
N VAL A 206 23.71 -1.17 7.35
CA VAL A 206 24.40 0.13 7.17
C VAL A 206 25.81 -0.12 6.70
#